data_8479d84931354792c14de9213508896e
#
_entry.id   8479d84931354792c14de9213508896e
#
_cell.length_a   1.000
_cell.length_b   1.000
_cell.length_c   1.000
_cell.angle_alpha   90.00
_cell.angle_beta   90.00
_cell.angle_gamma   90.00
#
_symmetry.space_group_name_H-M   'P 1'
#
loop_
_entity.id
_entity.type
_entity.pdbx_description
1 polymer ?
#
loop_
_entity_poly.entity_id
_entity_poly.type
_entity_poly.pdbx_seq_one_letter_code
_entity_poly.pdbx_strand_id
1 'polypeptide(L)'
;FALTNASELVAAGGYLFECTAAARGDANGIVLERFAVTSGQRGVAHAEGTLPLTIEPAGEWVRFHPEGALVFRASTDRASALWGELAGLTGVLLSNPALNIDVQGTWSAPKGIVEMEVGQVQWTRAPQKLPAIERFHLHAELSREAVRVSDLEVRAEGQLIQARADVPMDESAWEALVLQRRWPDWKTVNARLEIARADIAPFAEYLPQFLSPEGGLSLNLALASGGELSGDIALHNARTRPLESVGPIRDIEARATISGSAVELRNFSGSVGGQLVNITGKARLNDPPWDLSRMPAFELHLAGTNVPLARRPDVVLRADLDVSITNDADRTPRVTGRVRLRDSFYLSELADLTSGGVTTPRRRPPFFSIEEQPWARWELDVTVQGDRFLRVRSPLFRGIVSIALKLEGTLENPVALGEARVNSGMVTFPFGSLDVQQGFVSLASDDPYRPRLLVNASAERLGYDIKMEVTGRADNPVVQFSSSPPLTSEEILLMLTTGQRPRALAAVSTQQRAQGLALFVGKNLLTDLGFGGTGEQRLSIRSGEHLTETGRSTYEVEYRFNDDWSLLGEYDRFGQYNLGLKWRVYSR
;
A
#
# COMPACT_ATOMS: atom_id res chain seq x y z
N PHE A 1 -23.97 -6.08 -62.11
CA PHE A 1 -24.22 -7.42 -61.55
C PHE A 1 -25.43 -7.39 -60.63
N ALA A 2 -26.09 -8.49 -60.48
CA ALA A 2 -27.17 -8.63 -59.52
C ALA A 2 -26.87 -9.87 -58.66
N LEU A 3 -26.86 -9.69 -57.34
CA LEU A 3 -26.76 -10.76 -56.36
C LEU A 3 -28.17 -10.94 -55.77
N THR A 4 -28.87 -11.98 -56.19
CA THR A 4 -30.20 -12.28 -55.67
C THR A 4 -30.11 -13.41 -54.65
N ASN A 5 -30.39 -13.08 -53.36
CA ASN A 5 -30.47 -14.04 -52.27
C ASN A 5 -29.20 -14.92 -52.11
N ALA A 6 -28.01 -14.32 -52.18
CA ALA A 6 -26.83 -15.04 -51.76
C ALA A 6 -26.94 -15.33 -50.23
N SER A 7 -26.79 -16.56 -49.85
CA SER A 7 -26.72 -16.94 -48.43
C SER A 7 -25.40 -17.64 -48.18
N GLU A 8 -24.74 -17.23 -47.10
CA GLU A 8 -23.56 -17.88 -46.57
C GLU A 8 -23.88 -18.40 -45.17
N LEU A 9 -23.58 -19.67 -44.95
CA LEU A 9 -23.75 -20.30 -43.67
C LEU A 9 -22.42 -20.22 -42.90
N VAL A 10 -22.43 -19.48 -41.82
CA VAL A 10 -21.28 -19.36 -40.93
C VAL A 10 -21.55 -20.16 -39.67
N ALA A 11 -20.80 -21.23 -39.50
CA ALA A 11 -20.86 -22.01 -38.26
C ALA A 11 -19.97 -21.39 -37.19
N ALA A 12 -20.57 -21.01 -36.08
CA ALA A 12 -19.83 -20.41 -34.99
C ALA A 12 -20.46 -20.76 -33.64
N GLY A 13 -19.66 -21.29 -32.71
CA GLY A 13 -20.10 -21.61 -31.35
C GLY A 13 -21.17 -22.70 -31.27
N GLY A 14 -21.28 -23.60 -32.27
CA GLY A 14 -22.32 -24.63 -32.36
C GLY A 14 -23.62 -24.17 -33.00
N TYR A 15 -23.70 -22.91 -33.45
CA TYR A 15 -24.84 -22.33 -34.15
C TYR A 15 -24.51 -22.08 -35.61
N LEU A 16 -25.53 -22.21 -36.45
CA LEU A 16 -25.44 -21.92 -37.86
C LEU A 16 -26.11 -20.56 -38.12
N PHE A 17 -25.32 -19.57 -38.48
CA PHE A 17 -25.81 -18.26 -38.90
C PHE A 17 -25.93 -18.23 -40.41
N GLU A 18 -27.03 -17.71 -40.89
CA GLU A 18 -27.28 -17.47 -42.28
C GLU A 18 -27.17 -15.94 -42.54
N CYS A 19 -26.16 -15.55 -43.31
CA CYS A 19 -26.04 -14.18 -43.82
C CYS A 19 -26.67 -14.14 -45.21
N THR A 20 -27.80 -13.48 -45.34
CA THR A 20 -28.47 -13.30 -46.62
C THR A 20 -28.24 -11.91 -47.17
N ALA A 21 -27.86 -11.81 -48.41
CA ALA A 21 -27.67 -10.51 -49.09
C ALA A 21 -28.36 -10.50 -50.45
N ALA A 22 -29.06 -9.41 -50.74
CA ALA A 22 -29.57 -9.08 -52.06
C ALA A 22 -29.03 -7.70 -52.45
N ALA A 23 -28.30 -7.63 -53.52
CA ALA A 23 -27.66 -6.40 -53.96
C ALA A 23 -27.64 -6.29 -55.50
N ARG A 24 -27.73 -5.08 -55.99
CA ARG A 24 -27.52 -4.74 -57.43
C ARG A 24 -26.37 -3.75 -57.53
N GLY A 25 -25.46 -3.99 -58.44
CA GLY A 25 -24.36 -3.08 -58.71
C GLY A 25 -24.37 -2.61 -60.15
N ASP A 26 -24.16 -1.30 -60.33
CA ASP A 26 -23.93 -0.66 -61.62
C ASP A 26 -22.61 0.13 -61.59
N ALA A 27 -22.38 1.03 -62.55
CA ALA A 27 -21.19 1.85 -62.65
C ALA A 27 -21.10 2.94 -61.56
N ASN A 28 -22.20 3.22 -60.87
CA ASN A 28 -22.29 4.33 -59.90
C ASN A 28 -22.22 3.80 -58.43
N GLY A 29 -22.47 2.48 -58.24
CA GLY A 29 -22.43 1.91 -56.91
C GLY A 29 -23.17 0.61 -56.78
N ILE A 30 -23.33 0.17 -55.54
CA ILE A 30 -24.06 -1.03 -55.13
C ILE A 30 -25.29 -0.59 -54.35
N VAL A 31 -26.45 -1.00 -54.78
CA VAL A 31 -27.68 -0.91 -54.00
C VAL A 31 -27.83 -2.24 -53.23
N LEU A 32 -27.67 -2.14 -51.93
CA LEU A 32 -27.95 -3.24 -51.01
C LEU A 32 -29.44 -3.22 -50.69
N GLU A 33 -30.18 -4.09 -51.36
CA GLU A 33 -31.65 -4.17 -51.20
C GLU A 33 -31.99 -4.76 -49.83
N ARG A 34 -31.16 -5.70 -49.38
CA ARG A 34 -31.33 -6.38 -48.08
C ARG A 34 -30.04 -7.05 -47.71
N PHE A 35 -29.62 -6.82 -46.47
CA PHE A 35 -28.67 -7.69 -45.76
C PHE A 35 -29.30 -8.10 -44.45
N ALA A 36 -29.29 -9.36 -44.14
CA ALA A 36 -29.82 -9.87 -42.88
C ALA A 36 -28.92 -10.99 -42.33
N VAL A 37 -28.73 -10.98 -41.03
CA VAL A 37 -28.08 -12.03 -40.25
C VAL A 37 -29.16 -12.72 -39.45
N THR A 38 -29.37 -14.03 -39.70
CA THR A 38 -30.38 -14.84 -39.02
C THR A 38 -29.81 -16.17 -38.56
N SER A 39 -30.47 -16.83 -37.63
CA SER A 39 -30.23 -18.23 -37.31
C SER A 39 -31.59 -18.93 -37.21
N GLY A 40 -31.88 -19.74 -38.19
CA GLY A 40 -33.23 -20.28 -38.42
C GLY A 40 -34.23 -19.14 -38.73
N GLN A 41 -35.28 -18.99 -37.94
CA GLN A 41 -36.27 -17.90 -38.10
C GLN A 41 -35.98 -16.66 -37.24
N ARG A 42 -34.85 -16.61 -36.55
CA ARG A 42 -34.50 -15.53 -35.61
C ARG A 42 -33.56 -14.55 -36.27
N GLY A 43 -33.96 -13.28 -36.35
CA GLY A 43 -33.13 -12.18 -36.83
C GLY A 43 -32.13 -11.72 -35.77
N VAL A 44 -30.99 -11.22 -36.21
CA VAL A 44 -29.97 -10.57 -35.38
C VAL A 44 -29.78 -9.13 -35.79
N ALA A 45 -29.56 -8.92 -37.07
CA ALA A 45 -29.33 -7.60 -37.63
C ALA A 45 -29.83 -7.54 -39.09
N HIS A 46 -30.18 -6.34 -39.53
CA HIS A 46 -30.50 -6.09 -40.91
C HIS A 46 -29.92 -4.76 -41.35
N ALA A 47 -29.61 -4.68 -42.63
CA ALA A 47 -29.12 -3.43 -43.26
C ALA A 47 -29.60 -3.32 -44.70
N GLU A 48 -29.78 -2.08 -45.16
CA GLU A 48 -30.12 -1.74 -46.50
C GLU A 48 -29.46 -0.43 -46.89
N GLY A 49 -29.33 -0.14 -48.18
CA GLY A 49 -28.83 1.15 -48.58
C GLY A 49 -28.20 1.17 -49.97
N THR A 50 -27.71 2.35 -50.34
CA THR A 50 -26.90 2.56 -51.52
C THR A 50 -25.48 2.88 -51.09
N LEU A 51 -24.54 2.09 -51.56
CA LEU A 51 -23.12 2.21 -51.23
C LEU A 51 -22.39 2.64 -52.52
N PRO A 52 -21.75 3.79 -52.54
CA PRO A 52 -21.01 4.28 -53.71
C PRO A 52 -19.65 3.58 -53.83
N LEU A 53 -19.72 2.31 -54.15
CA LEU A 53 -18.56 1.46 -54.40
C LEU A 53 -18.82 0.55 -55.59
N THR A 54 -17.79 0.23 -56.37
CA THR A 54 -17.87 -0.71 -57.47
C THR A 54 -16.92 -1.90 -57.22
N ILE A 55 -17.34 -3.09 -57.70
CA ILE A 55 -16.52 -4.29 -57.65
C ILE A 55 -15.87 -4.46 -59.03
N GLU A 56 -14.55 -4.39 -59.10
CA GLU A 56 -13.73 -4.58 -60.29
C GLU A 56 -12.93 -5.87 -60.19
N PRO A 57 -13.37 -6.97 -60.79
CA PRO A 57 -12.69 -8.27 -60.67
C PRO A 57 -11.28 -8.30 -61.26
N ALA A 58 -10.93 -7.34 -62.13
CA ALA A 58 -9.64 -7.24 -62.84
C ALA A 58 -8.61 -6.29 -62.19
N GLY A 59 -8.93 -5.66 -61.03
CA GLY A 59 -8.10 -4.70 -60.34
C GLY A 59 -8.20 -4.80 -58.81
N GLU A 60 -8.26 -3.64 -58.15
CA GLU A 60 -8.65 -3.61 -56.73
C GLU A 60 -10.10 -4.10 -56.62
N TRP A 61 -10.35 -5.15 -55.87
CA TRP A 61 -11.65 -5.82 -55.75
C TRP A 61 -12.79 -4.84 -55.41
N VAL A 62 -12.49 -3.75 -54.72
CA VAL A 62 -13.48 -2.74 -54.32
C VAL A 62 -12.91 -1.34 -54.58
N ARG A 63 -13.58 -0.57 -55.41
CA ARG A 63 -13.28 0.84 -55.62
C ARG A 63 -14.39 1.68 -55.00
N PHE A 64 -14.00 2.60 -54.12
CA PHE A 64 -14.90 3.57 -53.49
C PHE A 64 -15.03 4.84 -54.36
N HIS A 65 -16.23 5.38 -54.40
CA HIS A 65 -16.51 6.65 -55.07
C HIS A 65 -16.82 7.71 -54.01
N PRO A 66 -15.86 8.57 -53.65
CA PRO A 66 -16.00 9.50 -52.50
C PRO A 66 -17.23 10.41 -52.62
N GLU A 67 -17.53 10.89 -53.81
CA GLU A 67 -18.66 11.77 -54.12
C GLU A 67 -19.95 11.05 -54.52
N GLY A 68 -19.95 9.74 -54.53
CA GLY A 68 -21.13 8.94 -54.85
C GLY A 68 -22.18 8.99 -53.74
N ALA A 69 -23.45 8.87 -54.14
CA ALA A 69 -24.55 8.88 -53.17
C ALA A 69 -24.46 7.73 -52.18
N LEU A 70 -24.39 8.04 -50.89
CA LEU A 70 -24.41 7.15 -49.78
C LEU A 70 -25.77 7.18 -49.07
N VAL A 71 -26.42 6.08 -48.94
CA VAL A 71 -27.57 5.90 -48.05
C VAL A 71 -27.37 4.55 -47.37
N PHE A 72 -27.26 4.54 -46.06
CA PHE A 72 -27.05 3.31 -45.32
C PHE A 72 -27.89 3.29 -44.05
N ARG A 73 -28.71 2.29 -43.92
CA ARG A 73 -29.50 2.04 -42.73
C ARG A 73 -29.20 0.65 -42.22
N ALA A 74 -28.92 0.57 -40.90
CA ALA A 74 -28.74 -0.72 -40.25
C ALA A 74 -29.39 -0.71 -38.87
N SER A 75 -29.94 -1.82 -38.49
CA SER A 75 -30.50 -2.00 -37.15
C SER A 75 -30.36 -3.44 -36.67
N THR A 76 -30.39 -3.59 -35.35
CA THR A 76 -30.36 -4.92 -34.70
C THR A 76 -31.73 -5.30 -34.14
N ASP A 77 -32.00 -6.59 -34.08
CA ASP A 77 -33.17 -7.10 -33.38
C ASP A 77 -32.86 -7.19 -31.88
N ARG A 78 -33.39 -6.22 -31.12
CA ARG A 78 -33.21 -6.10 -29.67
C ARG A 78 -33.64 -7.34 -28.90
N ALA A 79 -34.70 -8.00 -29.33
CA ALA A 79 -35.31 -9.13 -28.63
C ALA A 79 -34.74 -10.49 -29.05
N SER A 80 -33.76 -10.53 -29.95
CA SER A 80 -33.21 -11.79 -30.44
C SER A 80 -32.55 -12.59 -29.32
N ALA A 81 -33.00 -13.85 -29.15
CA ALA A 81 -32.36 -14.77 -28.20
C ALA A 81 -30.94 -15.17 -28.60
N LEU A 82 -30.51 -14.86 -29.83
CA LEU A 82 -29.18 -15.15 -30.35
C LEU A 82 -28.07 -14.34 -29.71
N TRP A 83 -28.38 -13.23 -29.08
CA TRP A 83 -27.37 -12.41 -28.37
C TRP A 83 -26.65 -13.19 -27.26
N GLY A 84 -27.38 -14.04 -26.52
CA GLY A 84 -26.79 -14.95 -25.53
C GLY A 84 -25.87 -15.99 -26.16
N GLU A 85 -26.25 -16.49 -27.33
CA GLU A 85 -25.51 -17.50 -28.08
C GLU A 85 -24.23 -16.94 -28.70
N LEU A 86 -24.27 -15.69 -29.20
CA LEU A 86 -23.12 -14.95 -29.71
C LEU A 86 -22.05 -14.67 -28.65
N ALA A 87 -22.42 -14.66 -27.39
CA ALA A 87 -21.46 -14.48 -26.29
C ALA A 87 -20.37 -15.57 -26.28
N GLY A 88 -20.70 -16.78 -26.70
CA GLY A 88 -19.74 -17.89 -26.85
C GLY A 88 -18.65 -17.61 -27.89
N LEU A 89 -18.92 -16.77 -28.89
CA LEU A 89 -18.01 -16.40 -29.98
C LEU A 89 -17.21 -15.14 -29.64
N THR A 90 -17.93 -14.12 -29.20
CA THR A 90 -17.35 -12.77 -28.98
C THR A 90 -16.63 -12.64 -27.64
N GLY A 91 -16.95 -13.52 -26.69
CA GLY A 91 -16.52 -13.38 -25.31
C GLY A 91 -17.26 -12.29 -24.54
N VAL A 92 -18.34 -11.72 -25.14
CA VAL A 92 -19.13 -10.65 -24.55
C VAL A 92 -20.61 -11.00 -24.65
N LEU A 93 -21.29 -11.05 -23.51
CA LEU A 93 -22.73 -11.21 -23.44
C LEU A 93 -23.40 -9.85 -23.48
N LEU A 94 -24.24 -9.62 -24.49
CA LEU A 94 -25.05 -8.42 -24.65
C LEU A 94 -26.52 -8.74 -24.40
N SER A 95 -27.15 -7.97 -23.52
CA SER A 95 -28.59 -8.08 -23.26
C SER A 95 -29.33 -6.94 -23.96
N ASN A 96 -30.29 -7.29 -24.79
CA ASN A 96 -31.17 -6.38 -25.52
C ASN A 96 -30.39 -5.26 -26.28
N PRO A 97 -29.35 -5.58 -27.06
CA PRO A 97 -28.63 -4.57 -27.80
C PRO A 97 -29.49 -4.01 -28.93
N ALA A 98 -29.64 -2.69 -28.97
CA ALA A 98 -30.26 -1.94 -30.04
C ALA A 98 -29.22 -1.05 -30.67
N LEU A 99 -28.91 -1.28 -31.92
CA LEU A 99 -28.08 -0.42 -32.75
C LEU A 99 -28.93 0.09 -33.89
N ASN A 100 -29.03 1.40 -34.05
CA ASN A 100 -29.66 2.06 -35.19
C ASN A 100 -28.63 2.96 -35.86
N ILE A 101 -28.44 2.78 -37.15
CA ILE A 101 -27.58 3.61 -37.99
C ILE A 101 -28.44 4.11 -39.12
N ASP A 102 -28.49 5.42 -39.32
CA ASP A 102 -29.08 6.07 -40.47
C ASP A 102 -28.09 7.12 -41.00
N VAL A 103 -27.45 6.81 -42.11
CA VAL A 103 -26.42 7.65 -42.71
C VAL A 103 -26.77 7.90 -44.17
N GLN A 104 -26.66 9.15 -44.60
CA GLN A 104 -26.89 9.60 -45.97
C GLN A 104 -25.84 10.64 -46.40
N GLY A 105 -25.74 10.93 -47.67
CA GLY A 105 -24.81 11.92 -48.23
C GLY A 105 -23.78 11.28 -49.15
N THR A 106 -22.50 11.49 -48.88
CA THR A 106 -21.37 10.87 -49.59
C THR A 106 -20.36 10.33 -48.59
N TRP A 107 -19.38 9.54 -49.03
CA TRP A 107 -18.31 9.07 -48.11
C TRP A 107 -17.49 10.24 -47.55
N SER A 108 -17.24 11.28 -48.35
CA SER A 108 -16.49 12.46 -47.95
C SER A 108 -17.31 13.45 -47.13
N ALA A 109 -18.64 13.37 -47.18
CA ALA A 109 -19.56 14.25 -46.47
C ALA A 109 -20.79 13.47 -45.97
N PRO A 110 -20.63 12.49 -45.07
CA PRO A 110 -21.76 11.76 -44.52
C PRO A 110 -22.57 12.66 -43.59
N LYS A 111 -23.87 12.39 -43.50
CA LYS A 111 -24.78 13.00 -42.55
C LYS A 111 -25.66 11.91 -41.96
N GLY A 112 -25.74 11.81 -40.66
CA GLY A 112 -26.56 10.75 -40.07
C GLY A 112 -26.48 10.68 -38.56
N ILE A 113 -27.11 9.65 -38.05
CA ILE A 113 -27.20 9.37 -36.61
C ILE A 113 -26.80 7.93 -36.39
N VAL A 114 -26.06 7.71 -35.30
CA VAL A 114 -25.74 6.40 -34.72
C VAL A 114 -26.25 6.37 -33.30
N GLU A 115 -27.19 5.49 -33.05
CA GLU A 115 -27.71 5.23 -31.70
C GLU A 115 -27.39 3.79 -31.29
N MET A 116 -26.87 3.63 -30.11
CA MET A 116 -26.62 2.31 -29.53
C MET A 116 -27.10 2.28 -28.08
N GLU A 117 -27.92 1.30 -27.79
CA GLU A 117 -28.38 1.03 -26.43
C GLU A 117 -28.17 -0.45 -26.11
N VAL A 118 -27.54 -0.75 -24.98
CA VAL A 118 -27.35 -2.12 -24.49
C VAL A 118 -27.79 -2.16 -23.03
N GLY A 119 -28.71 -3.08 -22.73
CA GLY A 119 -29.22 -3.24 -21.37
C GLY A 119 -28.15 -3.76 -20.40
N GLN A 120 -27.35 -4.70 -20.84
CA GLN A 120 -26.25 -5.25 -20.02
C GLN A 120 -25.12 -5.74 -20.91
N VAL A 121 -23.88 -5.50 -20.47
CA VAL A 121 -22.65 -6.03 -21.08
C VAL A 121 -21.89 -6.81 -20.03
N GLN A 122 -21.67 -8.10 -20.27
CA GLN A 122 -20.88 -8.97 -19.40
C GLN A 122 -19.75 -9.62 -20.19
N TRP A 123 -18.57 -9.68 -19.60
CA TRP A 123 -17.39 -10.29 -20.20
C TRP A 123 -17.31 -11.75 -19.83
N THR A 124 -17.34 -12.66 -20.80
CA THR A 124 -17.27 -14.11 -20.57
C THR A 124 -15.87 -14.68 -20.74
N ARG A 125 -14.96 -13.96 -21.42
CA ARG A 125 -13.59 -14.38 -21.74
C ARG A 125 -12.54 -13.27 -21.57
N ALA A 126 -12.75 -12.31 -20.68
CA ALA A 126 -11.74 -11.28 -20.43
C ALA A 126 -10.53 -11.85 -19.69
N PRO A 127 -9.29 -11.49 -20.05
CA PRO A 127 -8.09 -11.91 -19.33
C PRO A 127 -8.00 -11.30 -17.92
N GLN A 128 -8.75 -10.24 -17.67
CA GLN A 128 -8.96 -9.61 -16.36
C GLN A 128 -10.47 -9.50 -16.14
N LYS A 129 -10.91 -9.61 -14.90
CA LYS A 129 -12.29 -9.32 -14.56
C LYS A 129 -12.56 -7.86 -14.85
N LEU A 130 -13.40 -7.57 -15.81
CA LEU A 130 -13.89 -6.22 -16.10
C LEU A 130 -15.24 -6.02 -15.41
N PRO A 131 -15.56 -4.78 -14.94
CA PRO A 131 -16.82 -4.52 -14.28
C PRO A 131 -18.00 -4.81 -15.22
N ALA A 132 -19.09 -5.32 -14.68
CA ALA A 132 -20.31 -5.50 -15.44
C ALA A 132 -20.91 -4.13 -15.77
N ILE A 133 -21.24 -3.92 -17.06
CA ILE A 133 -21.96 -2.73 -17.50
C ILE A 133 -23.45 -3.06 -17.48
N GLU A 134 -24.21 -2.34 -16.66
CA GLU A 134 -25.67 -2.53 -16.48
C GLU A 134 -26.49 -1.79 -17.51
N ARG A 135 -25.93 -0.73 -18.06
CA ARG A 135 -26.52 0.07 -19.14
C ARG A 135 -25.43 0.77 -19.93
N PHE A 136 -25.55 0.69 -21.23
CA PHE A 136 -24.75 1.46 -22.17
C PHE A 136 -25.68 2.20 -23.11
N HIS A 137 -25.52 3.50 -23.26
CA HIS A 137 -26.22 4.36 -24.20
C HIS A 137 -25.24 5.25 -24.92
N LEU A 138 -25.34 5.29 -26.24
CA LEU A 138 -24.55 6.14 -27.11
C LEU A 138 -25.47 6.81 -28.14
N HIS A 139 -25.39 8.14 -28.23
CA HIS A 139 -25.96 8.90 -29.31
C HIS A 139 -24.86 9.73 -30.01
N ALA A 140 -24.67 9.50 -31.29
CA ALA A 140 -23.66 10.20 -32.10
C ALA A 140 -24.28 10.72 -33.38
N GLU A 141 -23.99 11.97 -33.69
CA GLU A 141 -24.34 12.65 -34.92
C GLU A 141 -23.13 12.73 -35.85
N LEU A 142 -23.32 12.34 -37.09
CA LEU A 142 -22.30 12.44 -38.11
C LEU A 142 -22.62 13.62 -39.04
N SER A 143 -21.62 14.41 -39.32
CA SER A 143 -21.70 15.49 -40.29
C SER A 143 -20.41 15.59 -41.11
N ARG A 144 -20.42 16.35 -42.20
CA ARG A 144 -19.19 16.61 -42.96
C ARG A 144 -18.06 17.15 -42.09
N GLU A 145 -18.41 17.98 -41.10
CA GLU A 145 -17.45 18.77 -40.31
C GLU A 145 -17.06 18.11 -39.00
N ALA A 146 -17.87 17.16 -38.49
CA ALA A 146 -17.62 16.54 -37.21
C ALA A 146 -18.39 15.21 -37.00
N VAL A 147 -17.82 14.36 -36.17
CA VAL A 147 -18.55 13.31 -35.43
C VAL A 147 -18.77 13.83 -34.03
N ARG A 148 -20.03 14.04 -33.65
CA ARG A 148 -20.41 14.57 -32.36
C ARG A 148 -21.10 13.50 -31.54
N VAL A 149 -20.42 13.02 -30.47
CA VAL A 149 -21.03 12.17 -29.46
C VAL A 149 -21.68 13.11 -28.44
N SER A 150 -22.99 13.30 -28.57
CA SER A 150 -23.74 14.24 -27.73
C SER A 150 -24.10 13.61 -26.39
N ASP A 151 -24.24 12.29 -26.35
CA ASP A 151 -24.53 11.55 -25.12
C ASP A 151 -23.89 10.16 -25.16
N LEU A 152 -23.03 9.90 -24.21
CA LEU A 152 -22.50 8.58 -23.89
C LEU A 152 -22.70 8.36 -22.40
N GLU A 153 -23.62 7.46 -22.07
CA GLU A 153 -23.85 7.03 -20.69
C GLU A 153 -23.45 5.58 -20.50
N VAL A 154 -22.62 5.33 -19.50
CA VAL A 154 -22.25 3.98 -19.07
C VAL A 154 -22.58 3.84 -17.61
N ARG A 155 -23.42 2.88 -17.30
CA ARG A 155 -23.66 2.48 -15.89
C ARG A 155 -22.93 1.19 -15.62
N ALA A 156 -21.93 1.27 -14.75
CA ALA A 156 -21.12 0.13 -14.34
C ALA A 156 -21.21 -0.04 -12.82
N GLU A 157 -21.56 -1.24 -12.36
CA GLU A 157 -21.74 -1.54 -10.93
C GLU A 157 -22.59 -0.49 -10.20
N GLY A 158 -23.70 -0.06 -10.82
CA GLY A 158 -24.59 0.97 -10.29
C GLY A 158 -24.08 2.42 -10.43
N GLN A 159 -22.87 2.65 -10.89
CA GLN A 159 -22.27 3.98 -11.01
C GLN A 159 -22.46 4.56 -12.42
N LEU A 160 -22.80 5.84 -12.49
CA LEU A 160 -23.03 6.54 -13.75
C LEU A 160 -21.77 7.27 -14.22
N ILE A 161 -21.33 6.96 -15.42
CA ILE A 161 -20.25 7.60 -16.14
C ILE A 161 -20.86 8.26 -17.36
N GLN A 162 -20.62 9.56 -17.54
CA GLN A 162 -21.10 10.32 -18.70
C GLN A 162 -19.92 10.88 -19.48
N ALA A 163 -20.04 10.81 -20.81
CA ALA A 163 -19.06 11.42 -21.68
C ALA A 163 -19.71 12.09 -22.88
N ARG A 164 -19.01 13.08 -23.42
CA ARG A 164 -19.34 13.76 -24.66
C ARG A 164 -18.06 13.97 -25.44
N ALA A 165 -18.14 13.94 -26.78
CA ALA A 165 -17.00 14.19 -27.62
C ALA A 165 -17.41 14.88 -28.90
N ASP A 166 -16.55 15.76 -29.40
CA ASP A 166 -16.64 16.40 -30.67
C ASP A 166 -15.33 16.14 -31.43
N VAL A 167 -15.40 15.32 -32.45
CA VAL A 167 -14.26 14.92 -33.27
C VAL A 167 -14.36 15.72 -34.59
N PRO A 168 -13.54 16.74 -34.78
CA PRO A 168 -13.53 17.49 -36.04
C PRO A 168 -13.17 16.57 -37.22
N MET A 169 -13.94 16.63 -38.26
CA MET A 169 -13.75 15.87 -39.48
C MET A 169 -13.64 16.82 -40.66
N ASP A 170 -12.90 16.41 -41.63
CA ASP A 170 -12.88 17.00 -42.96
C ASP A 170 -12.95 15.87 -44.00
N GLU A 171 -12.99 16.23 -45.26
CA GLU A 171 -13.07 15.25 -46.34
C GLU A 171 -11.92 14.23 -46.28
N SER A 172 -10.71 14.70 -46.01
CA SER A 172 -9.52 13.83 -45.90
C SER A 172 -9.59 12.90 -44.71
N ALA A 173 -10.13 13.36 -43.59
CA ALA A 173 -10.32 12.55 -42.37
C ALA A 173 -11.40 11.47 -42.59
N TRP A 174 -12.50 11.81 -43.29
CA TRP A 174 -13.51 10.81 -43.66
C TRP A 174 -12.94 9.77 -44.62
N GLU A 175 -12.21 10.18 -45.64
CA GLU A 175 -11.53 9.24 -46.55
C GLU A 175 -10.53 8.35 -45.79
N ALA A 176 -9.70 8.91 -44.92
CA ALA A 176 -8.74 8.16 -44.13
C ALA A 176 -9.43 7.14 -43.20
N LEU A 177 -10.53 7.53 -42.58
CA LEU A 177 -11.32 6.66 -41.72
C LEU A 177 -11.94 5.48 -42.48
N VAL A 178 -12.59 5.77 -43.61
CA VAL A 178 -13.34 4.77 -44.37
C VAL A 178 -12.43 3.87 -45.19
N LEU A 179 -11.46 4.44 -45.92
CA LEU A 179 -10.62 3.69 -46.85
C LEU A 179 -9.38 3.12 -46.20
N GLN A 180 -8.77 3.84 -45.28
CA GLN A 180 -7.51 3.43 -44.63
C GLN A 180 -7.71 2.89 -43.23
N ARG A 181 -8.94 2.93 -42.67
CA ARG A 181 -9.27 2.58 -41.27
C ARG A 181 -8.42 3.35 -40.26
N ARG A 182 -8.01 4.58 -40.63
CA ARG A 182 -7.18 5.45 -39.82
C ARG A 182 -8.07 6.44 -39.06
N TRP A 183 -8.04 6.39 -37.75
CA TRP A 183 -8.75 7.33 -36.88
C TRP A 183 -8.11 8.72 -36.93
N PRO A 184 -8.90 9.81 -36.78
CA PRO A 184 -8.37 11.15 -36.58
C PRO A 184 -7.39 11.22 -35.42
N ASP A 185 -6.48 12.21 -35.50
CA ASP A 185 -5.55 12.44 -34.37
C ASP A 185 -6.35 12.85 -33.14
N TRP A 186 -6.19 12.11 -32.04
CA TRP A 186 -6.85 12.40 -30.77
C TRP A 186 -6.59 13.85 -30.29
N LYS A 187 -5.51 14.49 -30.72
CA LYS A 187 -5.21 15.90 -30.42
C LYS A 187 -6.19 16.90 -31.03
N THR A 188 -6.95 16.48 -32.00
CA THR A 188 -8.00 17.34 -32.59
C THR A 188 -9.34 17.23 -31.88
N VAL A 189 -9.48 16.23 -31.00
CA VAL A 189 -10.74 15.89 -30.32
C VAL A 189 -10.98 16.81 -29.14
N ASN A 190 -12.23 17.31 -29.03
CA ASN A 190 -12.74 17.89 -27.79
C ASN A 190 -13.60 16.85 -27.10
N ALA A 191 -13.30 16.54 -25.82
CA ALA A 191 -14.09 15.56 -25.07
C ALA A 191 -14.27 16.00 -23.61
N ARG A 192 -15.35 15.55 -23.01
CA ARG A 192 -15.60 15.70 -21.58
C ARG A 192 -16.04 14.38 -20.99
N LEU A 193 -15.45 14.04 -19.85
CA LEU A 193 -15.80 12.87 -19.04
C LEU A 193 -16.22 13.32 -17.65
N GLU A 194 -17.38 12.88 -17.21
CA GLU A 194 -17.94 13.27 -15.92
C GLU A 194 -18.39 12.05 -15.13
N ILE A 195 -17.94 11.97 -13.89
CA ILE A 195 -18.44 11.09 -12.85
C ILE A 195 -18.80 11.98 -11.68
N ALA A 196 -20.08 12.27 -11.51
CA ALA A 196 -20.50 13.21 -10.49
C ALA A 196 -20.23 12.71 -9.07
N ARG A 197 -20.51 11.45 -8.82
CA ARG A 197 -20.18 10.73 -7.58
C ARG A 197 -20.36 9.23 -7.79
N ALA A 198 -19.27 8.49 -7.74
CA ALA A 198 -19.28 7.03 -7.79
C ALA A 198 -18.82 6.47 -6.45
N ASP A 199 -19.47 5.40 -5.98
CA ASP A 199 -18.96 4.60 -4.88
C ASP A 199 -17.82 3.71 -5.40
N ILE A 200 -16.69 3.65 -4.71
CA ILE A 200 -15.55 2.84 -5.11
C ILE A 200 -15.66 1.38 -4.65
N ALA A 201 -16.60 1.05 -3.75
CA ALA A 201 -16.78 -0.29 -3.20
C ALA A 201 -17.01 -1.37 -4.27
N PRO A 202 -17.84 -1.15 -5.30
CA PRO A 202 -18.04 -2.14 -6.36
C PRO A 202 -16.77 -2.45 -7.16
N PHE A 203 -15.82 -1.53 -7.18
CA PHE A 203 -14.57 -1.63 -7.93
C PHE A 203 -13.39 -2.15 -7.09
N ALA A 204 -13.66 -2.82 -5.97
CA ALA A 204 -12.65 -3.29 -5.01
C ALA A 204 -11.51 -4.11 -5.64
N GLU A 205 -11.81 -4.90 -6.66
CA GLU A 205 -10.83 -5.75 -7.37
C GLU A 205 -9.86 -4.93 -8.25
N TYR A 206 -10.22 -3.68 -8.58
CA TYR A 206 -9.45 -2.79 -9.45
C TYR A 206 -8.67 -1.73 -8.66
N LEU A 207 -8.95 -1.60 -7.35
CA LEU A 207 -8.30 -0.61 -6.51
C LEU A 207 -6.86 -1.01 -6.19
N PRO A 208 -5.95 -0.05 -6.03
CA PRO A 208 -4.63 -0.31 -5.50
C PRO A 208 -4.71 -1.06 -4.16
N GLN A 209 -3.80 -2.00 -3.93
CA GLN A 209 -3.83 -2.88 -2.74
C GLN A 209 -3.84 -2.14 -1.40
N PHE A 210 -3.31 -0.92 -1.36
CA PHE A 210 -3.29 -0.10 -0.14
C PHE A 210 -4.63 0.59 0.16
N LEU A 211 -5.55 0.71 -0.82
CA LEU A 211 -6.88 1.28 -0.61
C LEU A 211 -7.88 0.23 -0.13
N SER A 212 -8.72 0.62 0.82
CA SER A 212 -9.93 -0.12 1.17
C SER A 212 -11.04 0.22 0.16
N PRO A 213 -11.95 -0.70 -0.15
CA PRO A 213 -13.07 -0.41 -1.04
C PRO A 213 -14.16 0.41 -0.35
N GLU A 214 -13.80 1.54 0.23
CA GLU A 214 -14.70 2.44 0.92
C GLU A 214 -14.44 3.89 0.50
N GLY A 215 -15.48 4.61 0.17
CA GLY A 215 -15.42 6.02 -0.23
C GLY A 215 -16.05 6.29 -1.58
N GLY A 216 -16.00 7.55 -1.99
CA GLY A 216 -16.55 8.03 -3.25
C GLY A 216 -15.48 8.67 -4.15
N LEU A 217 -15.68 8.58 -5.46
CA LEU A 217 -14.88 9.23 -6.47
C LEU A 217 -15.74 10.20 -7.27
N SER A 218 -15.28 11.42 -7.50
CA SER A 218 -15.81 12.31 -8.49
C SER A 218 -14.74 12.73 -9.49
N LEU A 219 -15.13 12.87 -10.74
CA LEU A 219 -14.25 13.16 -11.85
C LEU A 219 -14.93 14.10 -12.82
N ASN A 220 -14.26 15.16 -13.22
CA ASN A 220 -14.70 16.04 -14.30
C ASN A 220 -13.47 16.42 -15.12
N LEU A 221 -13.30 15.74 -16.24
CA LEU A 221 -12.16 15.95 -17.15
C LEU A 221 -12.65 16.50 -18.48
N ALA A 222 -11.91 17.41 -19.02
CA ALA A 222 -12.09 17.97 -20.35
C ALA A 222 -10.78 17.87 -21.14
N LEU A 223 -10.87 17.31 -22.34
CA LEU A 223 -9.83 17.31 -23.35
C LEU A 223 -10.18 18.39 -24.36
N ALA A 224 -9.30 19.35 -24.55
CA ALA A 224 -9.44 20.38 -25.58
C ALA A 224 -8.62 20.03 -26.81
N SER A 225 -8.98 20.62 -27.94
CA SER A 225 -8.17 20.56 -29.15
C SER A 225 -6.75 21.06 -28.87
N GLY A 226 -5.76 20.36 -29.37
CA GLY A 226 -4.36 20.54 -28.99
C GLY A 226 -3.87 19.46 -28.03
N GLY A 227 -4.77 18.61 -27.50
CA GLY A 227 -4.45 17.54 -26.57
C GLY A 227 -4.29 18.02 -25.12
N GLU A 228 -4.79 19.21 -24.79
CA GLU A 228 -4.76 19.73 -23.43
C GLU A 228 -5.84 19.10 -22.56
N LEU A 229 -5.42 18.34 -21.55
CA LEU A 229 -6.31 17.79 -20.54
C LEU A 229 -6.47 18.78 -19.39
N SER A 230 -7.71 19.02 -18.95
CA SER A 230 -8.00 19.84 -17.78
C SER A 230 -9.13 19.24 -16.96
N GLY A 231 -9.20 19.59 -15.68
CA GLY A 231 -10.31 19.18 -14.83
C GLY A 231 -9.92 18.88 -13.39
N ASP A 232 -10.88 18.26 -12.71
CA ASP A 232 -10.79 17.95 -11.28
C ASP A 232 -11.05 16.47 -11.02
N ILE A 233 -10.29 15.91 -10.09
CA ILE A 233 -10.47 14.58 -9.54
C ILE A 233 -10.62 14.76 -8.03
N ALA A 234 -11.66 14.19 -7.42
CA ALA A 234 -11.80 14.21 -5.97
C ALA A 234 -12.16 12.82 -5.43
N LEU A 235 -11.55 12.50 -4.30
CA LEU A 235 -11.80 11.30 -3.51
C LEU A 235 -12.49 11.73 -2.21
N HIS A 236 -13.57 11.07 -1.83
CA HIS A 236 -14.41 11.44 -0.71
C HIS A 236 -14.53 10.30 0.28
N ASN A 237 -14.30 10.59 1.56
CA ASN A 237 -14.48 9.66 2.67
C ASN A 237 -13.83 8.28 2.40
N ALA A 238 -12.67 8.28 1.78
CA ALA A 238 -11.95 7.06 1.47
C ALA A 238 -11.12 6.59 2.67
N ARG A 239 -10.63 5.35 2.59
CA ARG A 239 -9.87 4.72 3.65
C ARG A 239 -8.78 3.82 3.08
N THR A 240 -7.64 3.72 3.75
CA THR A 240 -6.64 2.70 3.43
C THR A 240 -6.94 1.38 4.13
N ARG A 241 -6.38 0.30 3.62
CA ARG A 241 -6.24 -0.93 4.40
C ARG A 241 -5.32 -0.67 5.59
N PRO A 242 -5.41 -1.49 6.66
CA PRO A 242 -4.52 -1.33 7.81
C PRO A 242 -3.05 -1.39 7.41
N LEU A 243 -2.29 -0.38 7.78
CA LEU A 243 -0.84 -0.35 7.67
C LEU A 243 -0.26 -0.95 8.96
N GLU A 244 0.71 -1.85 8.85
CA GLU A 244 1.21 -2.67 9.97
C GLU A 244 1.51 -1.90 11.25
N SER A 245 2.13 -0.72 11.14
CA SER A 245 2.61 0.03 12.31
C SER A 245 1.61 1.07 12.82
N VAL A 246 0.77 1.61 11.95
CA VAL A 246 -0.05 2.79 12.24
C VAL A 246 -1.56 2.53 12.19
N GLY A 247 -1.97 1.44 11.58
CA GLY A 247 -3.38 1.16 11.29
C GLY A 247 -3.89 1.85 10.03
N PRO A 248 -5.21 1.88 9.78
CA PRO A 248 -5.75 2.50 8.58
C PRO A 248 -5.74 4.02 8.66
N ILE A 249 -5.46 4.68 7.54
CA ILE A 249 -5.78 6.10 7.33
C ILE A 249 -7.26 6.16 6.99
N ARG A 250 -8.02 6.99 7.68
CA ARG A 250 -9.48 7.13 7.56
C ARG A 250 -9.85 8.54 7.10
N ASP A 251 -11.11 8.69 6.70
CA ASP A 251 -11.70 9.99 6.37
C ASP A 251 -10.85 10.74 5.33
N ILE A 252 -10.38 10.01 4.31
CA ILE A 252 -9.54 10.59 3.28
C ILE A 252 -10.41 11.45 2.36
N GLU A 253 -10.09 12.74 2.35
CA GLU A 253 -10.59 13.72 1.40
C GLU A 253 -9.43 14.21 0.55
N ALA A 254 -9.51 14.03 -0.76
CA ALA A 254 -8.47 14.47 -1.67
C ALA A 254 -9.07 15.21 -2.87
N ARG A 255 -8.41 16.25 -3.32
CA ARG A 255 -8.76 16.96 -4.56
C ARG A 255 -7.50 17.30 -5.33
N ALA A 256 -7.47 16.86 -6.58
CA ALA A 256 -6.43 17.19 -7.53
C ALA A 256 -7.02 17.93 -8.74
N THR A 257 -6.32 18.90 -9.24
CA THR A 257 -6.65 19.60 -10.48
C THR A 257 -5.60 19.28 -11.54
N ILE A 258 -6.07 19.12 -12.78
CA ILE A 258 -5.24 18.85 -13.95
C ILE A 258 -5.32 20.05 -14.87
N SER A 259 -4.18 20.50 -15.37
CA SER A 259 -4.09 21.58 -16.36
C SER A 259 -2.93 21.28 -17.31
N GLY A 260 -3.26 20.76 -18.49
CA GLY A 260 -2.28 20.23 -19.45
C GLY A 260 -1.50 19.05 -18.86
N SER A 261 -0.19 19.18 -18.79
CA SER A 261 0.67 18.18 -18.15
C SER A 261 0.83 18.38 -16.64
N ALA A 262 0.35 19.48 -16.08
CA ALA A 262 0.46 19.78 -14.66
C ALA A 262 -0.70 19.17 -13.87
N VAL A 263 -0.40 18.48 -12.78
CA VAL A 263 -1.35 17.98 -11.80
C VAL A 263 -1.02 18.61 -10.45
N GLU A 264 -1.98 19.28 -9.84
CA GLU A 264 -1.84 19.89 -8.52
C GLU A 264 -2.75 19.19 -7.52
N LEU A 265 -2.16 18.54 -6.52
CA LEU A 265 -2.88 18.02 -5.36
C LEU A 265 -3.12 19.18 -4.40
N ARG A 266 -4.30 19.80 -4.48
CA ARG A 266 -4.65 20.99 -3.70
C ARG A 266 -4.89 20.67 -2.25
N ASN A 267 -5.53 19.56 -1.99
CA ASN A 267 -5.84 19.10 -0.65
C ASN A 267 -5.89 17.58 -0.66
N PHE A 268 -5.17 17.00 0.26
CA PHE A 268 -5.36 15.65 0.73
C PHE A 268 -5.33 15.72 2.25
N SER A 269 -6.41 15.32 2.89
CA SER A 269 -6.47 15.19 4.34
C SER A 269 -6.92 13.79 4.70
N GLY A 270 -6.38 13.25 5.77
CA GLY A 270 -6.76 11.94 6.29
C GLY A 270 -6.47 11.85 7.78
N SER A 271 -7.12 10.94 8.46
CA SER A 271 -6.98 10.70 9.90
C SER A 271 -6.17 9.44 10.18
N VAL A 272 -5.06 9.57 10.88
CA VAL A 272 -4.20 8.48 11.36
C VAL A 272 -4.29 8.42 12.88
N GLY A 273 -4.93 7.38 13.40
CA GLY A 273 -5.13 7.24 14.86
C GLY A 273 -5.87 8.43 15.50
N GLY A 274 -6.74 9.10 14.75
CA GLY A 274 -7.47 10.29 15.18
C GLY A 274 -6.72 11.61 15.01
N GLN A 275 -5.52 11.61 14.43
CA GLN A 275 -4.73 12.79 14.14
C GLN A 275 -4.75 13.11 12.64
N LEU A 276 -4.91 14.38 12.30
CA LEU A 276 -4.99 14.83 10.92
C LEU A 276 -3.60 14.83 10.27
N VAL A 277 -3.55 14.29 9.05
CA VAL A 277 -2.39 14.36 8.16
C VAL A 277 -2.84 15.04 6.87
N ASN A 278 -2.08 16.02 6.41
CA ASN A 278 -2.31 16.75 5.18
C ASN A 278 -1.18 16.49 4.18
N ILE A 279 -1.54 16.32 2.91
CA ILE A 279 -0.59 16.25 1.82
C ILE A 279 -1.01 17.28 0.77
N THR A 280 -0.05 18.02 0.30
CA THR A 280 -0.16 18.91 -0.87
C THR A 280 0.95 18.61 -1.85
N GLY A 281 0.80 18.99 -3.10
CA GLY A 281 1.90 18.79 -4.04
C GLY A 281 1.54 19.05 -5.47
N LYS A 282 2.54 18.82 -6.32
CA LYS A 282 2.46 19.01 -7.77
C LYS A 282 3.15 17.86 -8.46
N ALA A 283 2.62 17.49 -9.61
CA ALA A 283 3.24 16.52 -10.49
C ALA A 283 3.18 17.03 -11.94
N ARG A 284 4.10 16.58 -12.77
CA ARG A 284 4.09 16.84 -14.21
C ARG A 284 3.99 15.52 -14.93
N LEU A 285 2.86 15.27 -15.56
CA LEU A 285 2.66 14.12 -16.42
C LEU A 285 3.60 14.21 -17.64
N ASN A 286 4.02 13.07 -18.12
CA ASN A 286 4.77 12.99 -19.38
C ASN A 286 3.88 13.42 -20.55
N ASP A 287 4.47 13.75 -21.71
CA ASP A 287 3.71 14.11 -22.89
C ASP A 287 2.77 12.98 -23.33
N PRO A 288 1.57 13.33 -23.81
CA PRO A 288 0.60 12.34 -24.30
C PRO A 288 1.11 11.54 -25.54
N PRO A 289 0.74 10.24 -25.64
CA PRO A 289 -0.07 9.47 -24.70
C PRO A 289 0.71 9.26 -23.40
N TRP A 290 0.06 9.56 -22.26
CA TRP A 290 0.72 9.53 -20.96
C TRP A 290 1.31 8.15 -20.67
N ASP A 291 2.64 8.11 -20.59
CA ASP A 291 3.34 6.88 -20.22
C ASP A 291 3.30 6.71 -18.68
N LEU A 292 2.26 6.04 -18.23
CA LEU A 292 2.08 5.72 -16.81
C LEU A 292 3.07 4.67 -16.29
N SER A 293 3.87 4.05 -17.17
CA SER A 293 4.93 3.12 -16.76
C SER A 293 6.15 3.84 -16.18
N ARG A 294 6.34 5.11 -16.51
CA ARG A 294 7.38 5.97 -15.97
C ARG A 294 6.83 6.85 -14.86
N MET A 295 7.54 6.88 -13.75
CA MET A 295 7.18 7.75 -12.64
C MET A 295 7.31 9.21 -13.06
N PRO A 296 6.25 10.04 -12.93
CA PRO A 296 6.30 11.45 -13.32
C PRO A 296 7.23 12.24 -12.39
N ALA A 297 7.67 13.40 -12.82
CA ALA A 297 8.28 14.37 -11.91
C ALA A 297 7.21 14.89 -10.95
N PHE A 298 7.51 14.88 -9.64
CA PHE A 298 6.58 15.35 -8.62
C PHE A 298 7.27 15.94 -7.39
N GLU A 299 6.55 16.77 -6.68
CA GLU A 299 6.89 17.31 -5.36
C GLU A 299 5.65 17.16 -4.46
N LEU A 300 5.78 16.41 -3.38
CA LEU A 300 4.75 16.22 -2.37
C LEU A 300 5.24 16.73 -1.03
N HIS A 301 4.39 17.40 -0.28
CA HIS A 301 4.64 17.86 1.07
C HIS A 301 3.62 17.25 2.03
N LEU A 302 4.11 16.52 3.02
CA LEU A 302 3.34 15.84 4.05
C LEU A 302 3.53 16.58 5.37
N ALA A 303 2.43 17.02 5.96
CA ALA A 303 2.41 17.67 7.27
C ALA A 303 1.40 16.99 8.20
N GLY A 304 1.76 16.86 9.48
CA GLY A 304 0.87 16.31 10.49
C GLY A 304 1.36 16.60 11.89
N THR A 305 0.47 16.70 12.86
CA THR A 305 0.81 16.98 14.25
C THR A 305 0.39 15.81 15.13
N ASN A 306 1.30 15.37 16.01
CA ASN A 306 1.08 14.28 16.96
C ASN A 306 0.60 12.96 16.31
N VAL A 307 1.07 12.70 15.09
CA VAL A 307 0.70 11.52 14.29
C VAL A 307 1.32 10.26 14.90
N PRO A 308 0.58 9.19 15.14
CA PRO A 308 1.16 7.92 15.59
C PRO A 308 1.94 7.26 14.45
N LEU A 309 3.25 7.07 14.64
CA LEU A 309 4.14 6.36 13.72
C LEU A 309 4.22 4.87 14.01
N ALA A 310 4.04 4.50 15.28
CA ALA A 310 3.94 3.11 15.71
C ALA A 310 2.95 3.01 16.86
N ARG A 311 2.12 1.98 16.81
CA ARG A 311 1.12 1.68 17.85
C ARG A 311 1.07 0.18 18.07
N ARG A 312 1.98 -0.30 18.89
CA ARG A 312 2.04 -1.68 19.34
C ARG A 312 1.87 -1.71 20.86
N PRO A 313 1.55 -2.87 21.48
CA PRO A 313 1.41 -2.97 22.92
C PRO A 313 2.64 -2.51 23.70
N ASP A 314 3.83 -2.75 23.15
CA ASP A 314 5.14 -2.44 23.72
C ASP A 314 5.66 -1.05 23.33
N VAL A 315 5.18 -0.48 22.23
CA VAL A 315 5.71 0.78 21.66
C VAL A 315 4.59 1.67 21.16
N VAL A 316 4.58 2.92 21.62
CA VAL A 316 3.84 4.00 21.01
C VAL A 316 4.80 5.11 20.65
N LEU A 317 4.93 5.40 19.36
CA LEU A 317 5.69 6.53 18.84
C LEU A 317 4.74 7.54 18.20
N ARG A 318 4.89 8.81 18.58
CA ARG A 318 4.14 9.93 18.02
C ARG A 318 5.09 11.00 17.51
N ALA A 319 4.70 11.66 16.43
CA ALA A 319 5.52 12.71 15.84
C ALA A 319 4.70 13.84 15.22
N ASP A 320 5.32 15.00 15.15
CA ASP A 320 4.99 16.01 14.16
C ASP A 320 5.80 15.73 12.90
N LEU A 321 5.14 15.77 11.77
CA LEU A 321 5.70 15.48 10.46
C LEU A 321 5.76 16.76 9.63
N ASP A 322 6.89 16.98 8.99
CA ASP A 322 7.15 18.05 8.02
C ASP A 322 8.13 17.45 6.98
N VAL A 323 7.57 16.69 6.04
CA VAL A 323 8.33 15.84 5.13
C VAL A 323 7.97 16.15 3.70
N SER A 324 8.97 16.32 2.85
CA SER A 324 8.80 16.52 1.42
C SER A 324 9.35 15.32 0.64
N ILE A 325 8.65 14.94 -0.41
CA ILE A 325 9.06 13.87 -1.32
C ILE A 325 9.18 14.48 -2.70
N THR A 326 10.35 14.43 -3.27
CA THR A 326 10.64 14.99 -4.60
C THR A 326 11.12 13.91 -5.55
N ASN A 327 10.66 13.96 -6.78
CA ASN A 327 11.11 13.13 -7.87
C ASN A 327 11.39 13.99 -9.10
N ASP A 328 12.62 13.98 -9.56
CA ASP A 328 12.97 14.45 -10.90
C ASP A 328 12.86 13.29 -11.87
N ALA A 329 12.36 13.51 -13.09
CA ALA A 329 12.00 12.45 -14.03
C ALA A 329 13.09 11.38 -14.31
N ASP A 330 14.36 11.75 -14.11
CA ASP A 330 15.52 10.87 -14.37
C ASP A 330 16.30 10.48 -13.11
N ARG A 331 15.76 10.75 -11.92
CA ARG A 331 16.42 10.46 -10.64
C ARG A 331 15.57 9.58 -9.74
N THR A 332 16.22 9.01 -8.74
CA THR A 332 15.53 8.29 -7.67
C THR A 332 14.77 9.29 -6.78
N PRO A 333 13.51 9.04 -6.43
CA PRO A 333 12.77 9.89 -5.52
C PRO A 333 13.48 10.04 -4.18
N ARG A 334 13.44 11.25 -3.61
CA ARG A 334 14.08 11.58 -2.35
C ARG A 334 13.06 12.06 -1.33
N VAL A 335 13.15 11.50 -0.13
CA VAL A 335 12.37 11.87 1.04
C VAL A 335 13.24 12.76 1.93
N THR A 336 12.84 14.00 2.14
CA THR A 336 13.58 15.00 2.94
C THR A 336 12.67 15.61 3.99
N GLY A 337 13.24 16.23 5.02
CA GLY A 337 12.44 16.98 5.98
C GLY A 337 12.75 16.68 7.43
N ARG A 338 11.77 16.92 8.29
CA ARG A 338 11.91 16.81 9.75
C ARG A 338 10.77 16.01 10.36
N VAL A 339 11.16 15.14 11.27
CA VAL A 339 10.25 14.37 12.14
C VAL A 339 10.58 14.76 13.58
N ARG A 340 9.63 15.37 14.28
CA ARG A 340 9.77 15.73 15.69
C ARG A 340 8.98 14.76 16.55
N LEU A 341 9.67 13.86 17.24
CA LEU A 341 9.05 12.88 18.12
C LEU A 341 8.50 13.54 19.40
N ARG A 342 7.33 13.06 19.84
CA ARG A 342 6.60 13.60 20.98
C ARG A 342 5.99 12.47 21.81
N ASP A 343 5.74 12.72 23.08
CA ASP A 343 4.92 11.94 24.02
C ASP A 343 4.81 10.43 23.72
N SER A 344 5.95 9.82 23.57
CA SER A 344 6.10 8.41 23.20
C SER A 344 6.44 7.56 24.42
N PHE A 345 6.15 6.27 24.34
CA PHE A 345 6.56 5.35 25.40
C PHE A 345 7.01 4.00 24.82
N TYR A 346 7.90 3.38 25.55
CA TYR A 346 8.39 2.03 25.33
C TYR A 346 8.24 1.21 26.61
N LEU A 347 7.58 0.07 26.50
CA LEU A 347 7.39 -0.89 27.56
C LEU A 347 8.05 -2.20 27.13
N SER A 348 8.93 -2.76 27.96
CA SER A 348 9.50 -4.09 27.76
C SER A 348 9.27 -4.92 28.99
N GLU A 349 8.92 -6.19 28.81
CA GLU A 349 8.73 -7.15 29.89
C GLU A 349 10.00 -7.94 30.15
N LEU A 350 10.09 -8.58 31.33
CA LEU A 350 11.23 -9.41 31.69
C LEU A 350 11.40 -10.61 30.75
N ALA A 351 10.28 -11.13 30.23
CA ALA A 351 10.27 -12.23 29.27
C ALA A 351 11.02 -11.90 27.97
N ASP A 352 10.98 -10.64 27.52
CA ASP A 352 11.69 -10.20 26.33
C ASP A 352 13.20 -10.23 26.48
N LEU A 353 13.69 -10.03 27.72
CA LEU A 353 15.11 -10.07 28.05
C LEU A 353 15.63 -11.50 28.25
N THR A 354 14.75 -12.43 28.59
CA THR A 354 15.11 -13.82 28.90
C THR A 354 14.89 -14.79 27.74
N SER A 355 14.05 -14.42 26.78
CA SER A 355 13.87 -15.13 25.51
C SER A 355 15.07 -14.89 24.58
N GLY A 356 16.22 -15.45 24.95
CA GLY A 356 17.43 -15.48 24.15
C GLY A 356 17.21 -16.28 22.86
N GLY A 357 16.46 -15.70 21.91
CA GLY A 357 16.46 -16.17 20.55
C GLY A 357 17.88 -16.01 19.99
N VAL A 358 18.39 -17.08 19.37
CA VAL A 358 19.61 -17.02 18.57
C VAL A 358 19.46 -15.84 17.62
N THR A 359 20.09 -14.72 17.94
CA THR A 359 20.12 -13.56 17.08
C THR A 359 21.02 -13.91 15.90
N THR A 360 20.44 -14.48 14.85
CA THR A 360 21.05 -14.37 13.53
C THR A 360 21.37 -12.88 13.31
N PRO A 361 22.59 -12.55 12.89
CA PRO A 361 22.94 -11.16 12.65
C PRO A 361 21.92 -10.58 11.66
N ARG A 362 21.05 -9.71 12.17
CA ARG A 362 20.05 -9.04 11.34
C ARG A 362 20.79 -8.14 10.37
N ARG A 363 20.74 -8.47 9.10
CA ARG A 363 21.21 -7.59 8.02
C ARG A 363 20.27 -6.36 7.84
N ARG A 364 19.14 -6.33 8.56
CA ARG A 364 18.10 -5.30 8.44
C ARG A 364 18.19 -4.29 9.58
N PRO A 365 17.83 -3.02 9.31
CA PRO A 365 17.73 -2.00 10.34
C PRO A 365 16.72 -2.44 11.43
N PRO A 366 17.02 -2.16 12.73
CA PRO A 366 16.17 -2.59 13.83
C PRO A 366 14.87 -1.77 13.99
N PHE A 367 14.62 -0.75 13.17
CA PHE A 367 13.51 0.19 13.36
C PHE A 367 12.46 0.17 12.25
N PHE A 368 12.82 0.23 10.97
CA PHE A 368 11.89 0.05 9.84
C PHE A 368 12.65 -0.30 8.56
N SER A 369 11.97 -0.93 7.61
CA SER A 369 12.43 -1.19 6.25
C SER A 369 11.21 -1.40 5.37
N ILE A 370 11.18 -0.75 4.19
CA ILE A 370 10.12 -0.89 3.19
C ILE A 370 10.73 -1.55 1.96
N GLU A 371 10.33 -2.81 1.70
CA GLU A 371 10.89 -3.63 0.62
C GLU A 371 10.07 -3.56 -0.68
N GLU A 372 8.83 -3.05 -0.60
CA GLU A 372 7.93 -2.99 -1.74
C GLU A 372 8.43 -2.00 -2.79
N GLN A 373 8.44 -2.44 -4.05
CA GLN A 373 8.71 -1.57 -5.18
C GLN A 373 7.46 -0.73 -5.51
N PRO A 374 7.60 0.52 -5.93
CA PRO A 374 8.85 1.25 -6.25
C PRO A 374 9.50 1.95 -5.05
N TRP A 375 8.92 1.89 -3.84
CA TRP A 375 9.30 2.66 -2.67
C TRP A 375 10.67 2.28 -2.11
N ALA A 376 11.05 1.00 -2.19
CA ALA A 376 12.28 0.45 -1.60
C ALA A 376 13.54 1.27 -1.92
N ARG A 377 13.64 1.77 -3.15
CA ARG A 377 14.82 2.51 -3.66
C ARG A 377 14.82 4.00 -3.34
N TRP A 378 13.74 4.56 -2.77
CA TRP A 378 13.68 5.97 -2.49
C TRP A 378 14.73 6.38 -1.45
N GLU A 379 15.44 7.45 -1.74
CA GLU A 379 16.50 7.97 -0.87
C GLU A 379 15.93 8.71 0.33
N LEU A 380 16.60 8.59 1.46
CA LEU A 380 16.26 9.25 2.71
C LEU A 380 17.28 10.35 3.03
N ASP A 381 16.79 11.50 3.48
CA ASP A 381 17.54 12.59 4.08
C ASP A 381 16.64 13.31 5.08
N VAL A 382 16.32 12.63 6.19
CA VAL A 382 15.31 13.07 7.15
C VAL A 382 15.98 13.29 8.51
N THR A 383 15.75 14.45 9.10
CA THR A 383 16.18 14.75 10.46
C THR A 383 15.10 14.33 11.45
N VAL A 384 15.45 13.50 12.43
CA VAL A 384 14.56 13.03 13.48
C VAL A 384 15.03 13.57 14.82
N GLN A 385 14.17 14.32 15.50
CA GLN A 385 14.49 14.95 16.78
C GLN A 385 13.38 14.68 17.79
N GLY A 386 13.74 14.50 19.05
CA GLY A 386 12.78 14.39 20.13
C GLY A 386 13.43 14.81 21.45
N ASP A 387 12.94 15.89 22.05
CA ASP A 387 13.40 16.31 23.38
C ASP A 387 12.48 15.71 24.44
N ARG A 388 13.07 14.94 25.38
CA ARG A 388 12.36 14.29 26.50
C ARG A 388 11.08 13.55 26.06
N PHE A 389 11.09 13.02 24.85
CA PHE A 389 9.89 12.52 24.17
C PHE A 389 9.52 11.09 24.53
N LEU A 390 10.53 10.26 24.87
CA LEU A 390 10.34 8.82 25.08
C LEU A 390 10.44 8.48 26.57
N ARG A 391 9.36 7.94 27.10
CA ARG A 391 9.35 7.31 28.43
C ARG A 391 9.63 5.84 28.27
N VAL A 392 10.76 5.40 28.80
CA VAL A 392 11.16 3.98 28.78
C VAL A 392 10.80 3.35 30.11
N ARG A 393 10.15 2.21 30.07
CA ARG A 393 9.91 1.32 31.21
C ARG A 393 10.29 -0.10 30.81
N SER A 394 11.37 -0.57 31.38
CA SER A 394 11.77 -1.97 31.32
C SER A 394 12.08 -2.47 32.73
N PRO A 395 12.22 -3.76 32.96
CA PRO A 395 12.61 -4.30 34.26
C PRO A 395 13.96 -3.77 34.77
N LEU A 396 14.87 -3.49 33.83
CA LEU A 396 16.22 -3.05 34.15
C LEU A 396 16.41 -1.52 34.10
N PHE A 397 15.55 -0.79 33.35
CA PHE A 397 15.72 0.63 33.13
C PHE A 397 14.38 1.36 33.10
N ARG A 398 14.33 2.48 33.81
CA ARG A 398 13.23 3.46 33.73
C ARG A 398 13.80 4.83 33.50
N GLY A 399 13.28 5.55 32.52
CA GLY A 399 13.82 6.86 32.25
C GLY A 399 13.13 7.62 31.12
N ILE A 400 13.63 8.83 30.89
CA ILE A 400 13.19 9.74 29.85
C ILE A 400 14.37 9.95 28.90
N VAL A 401 14.10 9.82 27.60
CA VAL A 401 15.12 9.88 26.54
C VAL A 401 14.82 10.97 25.54
N SER A 402 15.88 11.63 25.08
CA SER A 402 15.89 12.53 23.92
C SER A 402 16.69 11.91 22.79
N ILE A 403 16.38 12.26 21.54
CA ILE A 403 17.18 11.86 20.38
C ILE A 403 17.44 13.02 19.43
N ALA A 404 18.55 12.90 18.71
CA ALA A 404 18.92 13.75 17.59
C ALA A 404 19.56 12.84 16.53
N LEU A 405 18.78 12.44 15.52
CA LEU A 405 19.20 11.49 14.50
C LEU A 405 19.01 12.08 13.11
N LYS A 406 19.82 11.63 12.18
CA LYS A 406 19.66 11.78 10.75
C LYS A 406 19.42 10.42 10.13
N LEU A 407 18.34 10.28 9.34
CA LEU A 407 18.05 9.09 8.55
C LEU A 407 18.57 9.33 7.15
N GLU A 408 19.44 8.44 6.70
CA GLU A 408 20.03 8.40 5.35
C GLU A 408 19.84 7.02 4.72
N GLY A 409 20.37 6.82 3.51
CA GLY A 409 20.25 5.56 2.79
C GLY A 409 18.97 5.47 1.96
N THR A 410 18.34 4.32 1.92
CA THR A 410 17.08 4.08 1.19
C THR A 410 15.97 3.60 2.12
N LEU A 411 14.72 3.61 1.65
CA LEU A 411 13.59 3.08 2.44
C LEU A 411 13.74 1.58 2.73
N GLU A 412 14.40 0.82 1.85
CA GLU A 412 14.73 -0.58 2.09
C GLU A 412 15.85 -0.75 3.12
N ASN A 413 16.87 0.10 3.04
CA ASN A 413 18.05 0.05 3.89
C ASN A 413 18.30 1.42 4.54
N PRO A 414 17.44 1.85 5.49
CA PRO A 414 17.62 3.10 6.20
C PRO A 414 18.80 3.01 7.17
N VAL A 415 19.56 4.09 7.23
CA VAL A 415 20.71 4.27 8.10
C VAL A 415 20.42 5.43 9.04
N ALA A 416 20.43 5.16 10.35
CA ALA A 416 20.27 6.19 11.36
C ALA A 416 21.63 6.60 11.93
N LEU A 417 21.94 7.88 11.87
CA LEU A 417 23.18 8.48 12.39
C LEU A 417 22.84 9.50 13.48
N GLY A 418 23.65 9.57 14.53
CA GLY A 418 23.45 10.54 15.60
C GLY A 418 23.44 9.90 16.98
N GLU A 419 22.69 10.50 17.91
CA GLU A 419 22.72 10.06 19.30
C GLU A 419 21.34 10.09 19.99
N ALA A 420 21.19 9.20 20.96
CA ALA A 420 20.15 9.25 21.97
C ALA A 420 20.76 9.53 23.34
N ARG A 421 20.10 10.37 24.14
CA ARG A 421 20.54 10.77 25.47
C ARG A 421 19.48 10.48 26.53
N VAL A 422 19.90 9.89 27.63
CA VAL A 422 19.08 9.75 28.82
C VAL A 422 19.05 11.08 29.57
N ASN A 423 17.89 11.72 29.65
CA ASN A 423 17.70 12.98 30.38
C ASN A 423 17.57 12.76 31.88
N SER A 424 16.88 11.71 32.27
CA SER A 424 16.72 11.23 33.63
C SER A 424 16.38 9.75 33.60
N GLY A 425 16.87 9.00 34.53
CA GLY A 425 16.57 7.57 34.58
C GLY A 425 17.24 6.86 35.73
N MET A 426 16.83 5.63 35.92
CA MET A 426 17.42 4.73 36.92
C MET A 426 17.58 3.33 36.33
N VAL A 427 18.68 2.70 36.65
CA VAL A 427 18.89 1.27 36.44
C VAL A 427 18.39 0.53 37.69
N THR A 428 17.47 -0.38 37.48
CA THR A 428 16.73 -1.05 38.55
C THR A 428 17.28 -2.47 38.78
N PHE A 429 17.59 -2.78 40.00
CA PHE A 429 17.91 -4.13 40.49
C PHE A 429 16.85 -4.54 41.52
N PRO A 430 16.71 -5.84 41.87
CA PRO A 430 15.67 -6.31 42.80
C PRO A 430 15.68 -5.59 44.15
N PHE A 431 16.85 -5.31 44.68
CA PHE A 431 17.02 -4.70 46.00
C PHE A 431 17.73 -3.33 45.95
N GLY A 432 17.83 -2.71 44.78
CA GLY A 432 18.44 -1.41 44.64
C GLY A 432 18.19 -0.78 43.30
N SER A 433 18.42 0.50 43.19
CA SER A 433 18.46 1.21 41.94
C SER A 433 19.63 2.17 41.93
N LEU A 434 20.19 2.40 40.74
CA LEU A 434 21.23 3.39 40.52
C LEU A 434 20.68 4.50 39.63
N ASP A 435 20.85 5.75 40.04
CA ASP A 435 20.44 6.91 39.25
C ASP A 435 21.43 7.15 38.13
N VAL A 436 20.92 7.28 36.91
CA VAL A 436 21.73 7.56 35.73
C VAL A 436 22.16 9.01 35.76
N GLN A 437 23.47 9.24 35.89
CA GLN A 437 24.09 10.55 35.85
C GLN A 437 24.33 10.99 34.41
N GLN A 438 24.71 10.05 33.56
CA GLN A 438 25.02 10.26 32.16
C GLN A 438 24.65 8.99 31.36
N GLY A 439 23.94 9.13 30.26
CA GLY A 439 23.61 8.02 29.39
C GLY A 439 23.52 8.48 27.93
N PHE A 440 24.32 7.87 27.08
CA PHE A 440 24.35 8.11 25.65
C PHE A 440 24.31 6.79 24.88
N VAL A 441 23.63 6.84 23.75
CA VAL A 441 23.63 5.79 22.72
C VAL A 441 23.98 6.46 21.40
N SER A 442 25.13 6.16 20.85
CA SER A 442 25.60 6.76 19.59
C SER A 442 25.52 5.78 18.43
N LEU A 443 25.02 6.27 17.31
CA LEU A 443 24.95 5.59 16.02
C LEU A 443 25.92 6.29 15.07
N ALA A 444 26.98 5.62 14.69
CA ALA A 444 28.04 6.17 13.87
C ALA A 444 28.05 5.56 12.46
N SER A 445 28.57 6.29 11.49
CA SER A 445 28.58 5.87 10.09
C SER A 445 29.44 4.64 9.80
N ASP A 446 30.41 4.35 10.66
CA ASP A 446 31.29 3.17 10.56
C ASP A 446 30.57 1.86 10.94
N ASP A 447 29.56 1.94 11.82
CA ASP A 447 28.75 0.76 12.22
C ASP A 447 27.32 1.22 12.62
N PRO A 448 26.47 1.61 11.65
CA PRO A 448 25.19 2.27 11.94
C PRO A 448 24.16 1.34 12.58
N TYR A 449 24.35 0.01 12.48
CA TYR A 449 23.40 -0.97 13.02
C TYR A 449 23.79 -1.51 14.39
N ARG A 450 24.95 -1.08 14.93
CA ARG A 450 25.47 -1.50 16.23
C ARG A 450 25.76 -0.29 17.10
N PRO A 451 24.74 0.21 17.82
CA PRO A 451 24.90 1.39 18.67
C PRO A 451 25.98 1.21 19.72
N ARG A 452 26.72 2.27 20.00
CA ARG A 452 27.67 2.32 21.11
C ARG A 452 27.01 2.93 22.34
N LEU A 453 27.26 2.33 23.50
CA LEU A 453 26.72 2.73 24.78
C LEU A 453 27.78 3.43 25.64
N LEU A 454 27.35 4.47 26.35
CA LEU A 454 28.05 5.06 27.47
C LEU A 454 27.03 5.41 28.54
N VAL A 455 27.00 4.66 29.64
CA VAL A 455 26.08 4.93 30.74
C VAL A 455 26.85 4.95 32.06
N ASN A 456 26.73 6.04 32.79
CA ASN A 456 27.25 6.19 34.13
C ASN A 456 26.08 6.33 35.11
N ALA A 457 26.01 5.47 36.11
CA ALA A 457 24.99 5.50 37.13
C ALA A 457 25.59 5.33 38.53
N SER A 458 24.95 5.91 39.54
CA SER A 458 25.42 5.81 40.90
C SER A 458 24.29 5.75 41.91
N ALA A 459 24.60 5.17 43.10
CA ALA A 459 23.71 5.17 44.25
C ALA A 459 24.50 4.99 45.55
N GLU A 460 23.98 5.49 46.62
CA GLU A 460 24.43 5.14 47.98
C GLU A 460 23.58 4.00 48.53
N ARG A 461 24.22 2.89 48.93
CA ARG A 461 23.52 1.71 49.45
C ARG A 461 24.29 1.02 50.56
N LEU A 462 23.63 0.78 51.69
CA LEU A 462 24.18 0.08 52.85
C LEU A 462 25.50 0.65 53.36
N GLY A 463 25.74 1.96 53.14
CA GLY A 463 26.98 2.64 53.52
C GLY A 463 28.11 2.56 52.49
N TYR A 464 27.76 2.20 51.23
CA TYR A 464 28.67 2.16 50.09
C TYR A 464 28.19 3.12 49.01
N ASP A 465 29.09 3.98 48.49
CA ASP A 465 28.89 4.74 47.28
C ASP A 465 29.19 3.85 46.06
N ILE A 466 28.16 3.43 45.36
CA ILE A 466 28.27 2.53 44.21
C ILE A 466 28.24 3.33 42.91
N LYS A 467 29.13 2.98 42.00
CA LYS A 467 29.15 3.49 40.60
C LYS A 467 29.09 2.31 39.65
N MET A 468 28.32 2.50 38.58
CA MET A 468 28.22 1.57 37.46
C MET A 468 28.58 2.32 36.20
N GLU A 469 29.47 1.76 35.40
CA GLU A 469 29.84 2.24 34.07
C GLU A 469 29.52 1.15 33.06
N VAL A 470 28.73 1.52 32.03
CA VAL A 470 28.42 0.65 30.89
C VAL A 470 29.02 1.29 29.65
N THR A 471 29.89 0.54 28.97
CA THR A 471 30.55 1.01 27.74
C THR A 471 30.51 -0.08 26.67
N GLY A 472 30.92 0.27 25.46
CA GLY A 472 31.02 -0.69 24.36
C GLY A 472 29.80 -0.69 23.44
N ARG A 473 29.56 -1.78 22.77
CA ARG A 473 28.46 -1.94 21.81
C ARG A 473 27.21 -2.47 22.49
N ALA A 474 26.03 -2.06 21.99
CA ALA A 474 24.75 -2.48 22.58
C ALA A 474 24.51 -4.00 22.50
N ASP A 475 25.12 -4.67 21.52
CA ASP A 475 25.06 -6.15 21.37
C ASP A 475 26.08 -6.89 22.26
N ASN A 476 27.10 -6.18 22.78
CA ASN A 476 28.10 -6.72 23.70
C ASN A 476 28.60 -5.59 24.65
N PRO A 477 27.78 -5.17 25.64
CA PRO A 477 28.15 -4.10 26.57
C PRO A 477 29.12 -4.59 27.62
N VAL A 478 30.10 -3.75 27.96
CA VAL A 478 31.01 -3.97 29.09
C VAL A 478 30.45 -3.22 30.29
N VAL A 479 30.11 -3.94 31.35
CA VAL A 479 29.59 -3.38 32.61
C VAL A 479 30.66 -3.48 33.71
N GLN A 480 31.00 -2.34 34.31
CA GLN A 480 31.96 -2.26 35.41
C GLN A 480 31.30 -1.64 36.63
N PHE A 481 31.53 -2.24 37.79
CA PHE A 481 31.09 -1.67 39.05
C PHE A 481 32.30 -1.28 39.92
N SER A 482 32.14 -0.19 40.63
CA SER A 482 33.10 0.23 41.66
C SER A 482 32.38 0.81 42.86
N SER A 483 33.01 0.78 44.02
CA SER A 483 32.43 1.37 45.24
C SER A 483 33.46 2.00 46.17
N SER A 484 32.96 2.84 47.04
CA SER A 484 33.70 3.38 48.19
C SER A 484 32.87 3.19 49.46
N PRO A 485 33.37 2.43 50.46
CA PRO A 485 34.60 1.62 50.49
C PRO A 485 34.67 0.56 49.35
N PRO A 486 35.88 0.11 48.97
CA PRO A 486 36.06 -0.76 47.80
C PRO A 486 35.45 -2.15 48.00
N LEU A 487 34.69 -2.58 47.01
CA LEU A 487 34.12 -3.94 46.85
C LEU A 487 34.44 -4.43 45.43
N THR A 488 34.45 -5.73 45.26
CA THR A 488 34.52 -6.34 43.93
C THR A 488 33.21 -6.13 43.15
N SER A 489 33.24 -6.13 41.84
CA SER A 489 32.03 -6.02 41.00
C SER A 489 31.01 -7.12 41.35
N GLU A 490 31.48 -8.32 41.69
CA GLU A 490 30.62 -9.43 42.09
C GLU A 490 29.90 -9.15 43.40
N GLU A 491 30.60 -8.64 44.42
CA GLU A 491 30.02 -8.27 45.73
C GLU A 491 28.98 -7.16 45.59
N ILE A 492 29.24 -6.15 44.73
CA ILE A 492 28.31 -5.07 44.44
C ILE A 492 27.05 -5.64 43.77
N LEU A 493 27.20 -6.48 42.76
CA LEU A 493 26.08 -7.06 42.03
C LEU A 493 25.24 -7.98 42.94
N LEU A 494 25.87 -8.81 43.78
CA LEU A 494 25.18 -9.60 44.77
C LEU A 494 24.43 -8.74 45.78
N MET A 495 25.00 -7.67 46.26
CA MET A 495 24.35 -6.72 47.17
C MET A 495 23.11 -6.10 46.55
N LEU A 496 23.18 -5.68 45.28
CA LEU A 496 22.07 -5.08 44.53
C LEU A 496 20.96 -6.11 44.21
N THR A 497 21.32 -7.41 44.08
CA THR A 497 20.37 -8.48 43.72
C THR A 497 19.79 -9.18 44.94
N THR A 498 20.50 -9.24 46.11
CA THR A 498 20.04 -9.93 47.30
C THR A 498 19.70 -8.99 48.48
N GLY A 499 20.11 -7.74 48.42
CA GLY A 499 19.90 -6.76 49.49
C GLY A 499 20.79 -6.98 50.74
N GLN A 500 21.75 -7.91 50.71
CA GLN A 500 22.59 -8.27 51.86
C GLN A 500 23.93 -7.54 51.82
N ARG A 501 24.48 -7.25 53.02
CA ARG A 501 25.83 -6.68 53.14
C ARG A 501 26.91 -7.68 52.72
N PRO A 502 28.04 -7.28 52.12
CA PRO A 502 29.08 -8.18 51.62
C PRO A 502 29.67 -9.12 52.66
N ARG A 503 29.81 -8.68 53.90
CA ARG A 503 30.30 -9.55 55.01
C ARG A 503 29.36 -10.72 55.35
N ALA A 504 28.05 -10.55 55.13
CA ALA A 504 27.07 -11.64 55.31
C ALA A 504 27.11 -12.64 54.14
N LEU A 505 27.58 -12.20 52.96
CA LEU A 505 27.69 -13.04 51.78
C LEU A 505 28.86 -14.03 51.81
N ALA A 506 29.85 -13.83 52.67
CA ALA A 506 30.97 -14.78 52.85
C ALA A 506 30.53 -16.19 53.32
N ALA A 507 29.35 -16.28 53.93
CA ALA A 507 28.75 -17.56 54.36
C ALA A 507 27.89 -18.25 53.28
N VAL A 508 27.67 -17.61 52.11
CA VAL A 508 26.81 -18.15 51.03
C VAL A 508 27.67 -18.90 50.02
N SER A 509 27.28 -20.13 49.67
CA SER A 509 28.03 -20.95 48.72
C SER A 509 28.10 -20.32 47.32
N THR A 510 29.20 -20.56 46.59
CA THR A 510 29.41 -20.06 45.22
C THR A 510 28.26 -20.38 44.28
N GLN A 511 27.59 -21.51 44.52
CA GLN A 511 26.46 -21.98 43.73
C GLN A 511 25.18 -21.16 43.95
N GLN A 512 24.92 -20.73 45.20
CA GLN A 512 23.81 -19.83 45.54
C GLN A 512 24.05 -18.39 45.02
N ARG A 513 25.32 -17.97 44.98
CA ARG A 513 25.71 -16.67 44.37
C ARG A 513 25.42 -16.62 42.88
N ALA A 514 25.81 -17.68 42.15
CA ALA A 514 25.55 -17.80 40.72
C ALA A 514 24.04 -17.85 40.39
N GLN A 515 23.25 -18.50 41.26
CA GLN A 515 21.79 -18.61 41.07
C GLN A 515 21.06 -17.26 41.21
N GLY A 516 21.42 -16.46 42.21
CA GLY A 516 20.84 -15.12 42.40
C GLY A 516 21.13 -14.16 41.24
N LEU A 517 22.32 -14.29 40.67
CA LEU A 517 22.76 -13.51 39.50
C LEU A 517 22.05 -13.94 38.19
N ALA A 518 21.91 -15.25 37.97
CA ALA A 518 21.27 -15.80 36.79
C ALA A 518 19.80 -15.39 36.65
N LEU A 519 19.11 -15.27 37.77
CA LEU A 519 17.71 -14.87 37.83
C LEU A 519 17.44 -13.45 37.37
N PHE A 520 18.41 -12.55 37.52
CA PHE A 520 18.17 -11.13 37.28
C PHE A 520 18.84 -10.60 36.01
N VAL A 521 20.01 -11.09 35.69
CA VAL A 521 20.86 -10.47 34.63
C VAL A 521 20.67 -11.17 33.26
N GLY A 522 19.98 -12.29 33.25
CA GLY A 522 19.81 -13.06 32.00
C GLY A 522 21.10 -13.83 31.63
N LYS A 523 20.91 -14.91 30.88
CA LYS A 523 21.95 -15.89 30.57
C LYS A 523 23.15 -15.30 29.79
N ASN A 524 22.90 -14.39 28.89
CA ASN A 524 23.93 -13.82 28.00
C ASN A 524 24.87 -12.85 28.75
N LEU A 525 24.33 -12.01 29.63
CA LEU A 525 25.14 -11.03 30.38
C LEU A 525 26.03 -11.74 31.45
N LEU A 526 25.60 -12.89 31.97
CA LEU A 526 26.40 -13.71 32.89
C LEU A 526 27.57 -14.39 32.21
N THR A 527 27.38 -14.84 30.98
CA THR A 527 28.45 -15.43 30.16
C THR A 527 29.53 -14.38 29.88
N ASP A 528 29.13 -13.14 29.56
CA ASP A 528 30.03 -12.03 29.29
C ASP A 528 30.74 -11.48 30.53
N LEU A 529 30.14 -11.65 31.73
CA LEU A 529 30.77 -11.36 33.04
C LEU A 529 31.68 -12.46 33.55
N GLY A 530 31.89 -13.56 32.78
CA GLY A 530 32.80 -14.66 33.14
C GLY A 530 32.19 -15.76 34.04
N PHE A 531 30.87 -15.75 34.25
CA PHE A 531 30.17 -16.78 35.07
C PHE A 531 29.61 -17.96 34.21
N GLY A 532 29.97 -18.08 32.94
CA GLY A 532 29.47 -19.10 32.02
C GLY A 532 30.17 -20.46 32.16
N GLY A 533 29.61 -21.35 32.95
CA GLY A 533 29.92 -22.78 32.92
C GLY A 533 28.84 -23.55 32.14
N THR A 534 29.22 -24.66 31.53
CA THR A 534 28.51 -25.58 30.62
C THR A 534 27.11 -26.09 31.06
N GLY A 535 26.25 -25.24 31.63
CA GLY A 535 24.94 -25.61 32.19
C GLY A 535 23.72 -25.20 31.37
N GLU A 536 23.84 -25.11 30.06
CA GLU A 536 22.87 -24.44 29.15
C GLU A 536 21.43 -24.98 29.07
N GLN A 537 21.14 -26.13 29.64
CA GLN A 537 19.80 -26.74 29.56
C GLN A 537 19.07 -26.84 30.92
N ARG A 538 19.62 -26.26 31.99
CA ARG A 538 19.14 -26.52 33.37
C ARG A 538 18.26 -25.43 33.97
N LEU A 539 18.22 -24.24 33.41
CA LEU A 539 17.43 -23.13 33.93
C LEU A 539 16.31 -22.77 32.98
N SER A 540 15.06 -22.78 33.43
CA SER A 540 13.91 -22.24 32.72
C SER A 540 13.21 -21.18 33.56
N ILE A 541 12.84 -20.07 32.90
CA ILE A 541 12.11 -18.97 33.56
C ILE A 541 10.82 -18.78 32.76
N ARG A 542 9.68 -18.78 33.46
CA ARG A 542 8.37 -18.47 32.91
C ARG A 542 7.83 -17.25 33.63
N SER A 543 7.28 -16.30 32.90
CA SER A 543 6.64 -15.11 33.47
C SER A 543 5.27 -14.86 32.84
N GLY A 544 4.35 -14.27 33.60
CA GLY A 544 3.23 -13.55 33.07
C GLY A 544 1.91 -14.29 32.86
N GLU A 545 1.74 -15.52 33.36
CA GLU A 545 0.41 -16.15 33.26
C GLU A 545 -0.65 -15.50 34.17
N HIS A 546 -0.22 -14.82 35.25
CA HIS A 546 -1.11 -14.13 36.18
C HIS A 546 -0.51 -12.81 36.67
N LEU A 547 -1.38 -11.87 37.08
CA LEU A 547 -0.98 -10.66 37.80
C LEU A 547 -1.21 -10.83 39.27
N THR A 548 -0.33 -10.25 40.11
CA THR A 548 -0.57 -10.12 41.56
C THR A 548 -1.73 -9.16 41.81
N GLU A 549 -2.30 -9.17 43.00
CA GLU A 549 -3.34 -8.23 43.45
C GLU A 549 -2.89 -6.76 43.34
N THR A 550 -1.58 -6.52 43.34
CA THR A 550 -0.98 -5.19 43.15
C THR A 550 -0.65 -4.85 41.69
N GLY A 551 -1.06 -5.70 40.72
CA GLY A 551 -0.85 -5.48 39.28
C GLY A 551 0.58 -5.77 38.79
N ARG A 552 1.36 -6.56 39.54
CA ARG A 552 2.70 -7.02 39.13
C ARG A 552 2.61 -8.39 38.47
N SER A 553 3.45 -8.65 37.46
CA SER A 553 3.53 -9.96 36.81
C SER A 553 4.09 -11.02 37.77
N THR A 554 3.51 -12.22 37.75
CA THR A 554 4.04 -13.40 38.44
C THR A 554 5.18 -14.01 37.63
N TYR A 555 6.08 -14.72 38.26
CA TYR A 555 7.15 -15.45 37.57
C TYR A 555 7.48 -16.76 38.29
N GLU A 556 7.83 -17.75 37.49
CA GLU A 556 8.27 -19.07 37.90
C GLU A 556 9.67 -19.33 37.36
N VAL A 557 10.55 -19.81 38.19
CA VAL A 557 11.93 -20.15 37.87
C VAL A 557 12.18 -21.61 38.24
N GLU A 558 12.46 -22.41 37.22
CA GLU A 558 12.79 -23.82 37.41
C GLU A 558 14.28 -24.08 37.12
N TYR A 559 15.04 -24.56 38.10
CA TYR A 559 16.41 -25.00 37.92
C TYR A 559 16.49 -26.51 38.02
N ARG A 560 16.94 -27.19 36.99
CA ARG A 560 17.03 -28.64 36.89
C ARG A 560 18.39 -29.11 37.36
N PHE A 561 18.41 -29.89 38.44
CA PHE A 561 19.64 -30.51 38.99
C PHE A 561 20.09 -31.70 38.14
N ASN A 562 19.13 -32.56 37.78
CA ASN A 562 19.27 -33.72 36.91
C ASN A 562 17.95 -33.96 36.18
N ASP A 563 17.82 -35.08 35.46
CA ASP A 563 16.63 -35.37 34.66
C ASP A 563 15.35 -35.55 35.48
N ASP A 564 15.49 -35.88 36.77
CA ASP A 564 14.37 -36.20 37.67
C ASP A 564 14.02 -35.07 38.65
N TRP A 565 14.97 -34.21 39.00
CA TRP A 565 14.79 -33.21 40.05
C TRP A 565 15.03 -31.79 39.56
N SER A 566 14.11 -30.90 39.90
CA SER A 566 14.24 -29.45 39.68
C SER A 566 13.83 -28.66 40.93
N LEU A 567 14.51 -27.54 41.15
CA LEU A 567 14.14 -26.53 42.13
C LEU A 567 13.22 -25.52 41.43
N LEU A 568 12.06 -25.28 42.04
CA LEU A 568 11.07 -24.35 41.58
C LEU A 568 11.03 -23.13 42.50
N GLY A 569 11.25 -21.97 41.99
CA GLY A 569 11.00 -20.68 42.66
C GLY A 569 9.83 -19.99 42.01
N GLU A 570 8.83 -19.62 42.78
CA GLU A 570 7.65 -18.94 42.26
C GLU A 570 7.41 -17.62 42.99
N TYR A 571 7.14 -16.57 42.27
CA TYR A 571 6.51 -15.36 42.78
C TYR A 571 5.04 -15.40 42.40
N ASP A 572 4.20 -15.69 43.38
CA ASP A 572 2.80 -16.01 43.18
C ASP A 572 1.88 -14.78 43.03
N ARG A 573 0.61 -15.04 42.76
CA ARG A 573 -0.43 -14.01 42.64
C ARG A 573 -0.68 -13.23 43.95
N PHE A 574 -0.28 -13.74 45.09
CA PHE A 574 -0.42 -13.07 46.39
C PHE A 574 0.80 -12.24 46.76
N GLY A 575 1.77 -12.10 45.84
CA GLY A 575 2.99 -11.35 46.07
C GLY A 575 3.98 -12.06 47.03
N GLN A 576 3.88 -13.38 47.18
CA GLN A 576 4.74 -14.18 48.02
C GLN A 576 5.74 -14.98 47.18
N TYR A 577 6.92 -15.20 47.76
CA TYR A 577 7.94 -16.03 47.15
C TYR A 577 7.83 -17.45 47.73
N ASN A 578 7.56 -18.41 46.85
CA ASN A 578 7.47 -19.81 47.17
C ASN A 578 8.69 -20.55 46.60
N LEU A 579 9.24 -21.48 47.38
CA LEU A 579 10.32 -22.35 46.94
C LEU A 579 9.86 -23.81 47.07
N GLY A 580 9.95 -24.55 45.95
CA GLY A 580 9.53 -25.95 45.87
C GLY A 580 10.58 -26.85 45.23
N LEU A 581 10.54 -28.12 45.55
CA LEU A 581 11.27 -29.17 44.85
C LEU A 581 10.28 -29.93 43.96
N LYS A 582 10.56 -29.99 42.66
CA LYS A 582 9.74 -30.71 41.68
C LYS A 582 10.46 -32.01 41.28
N TRP A 583 9.80 -33.14 41.53
CA TRP A 583 10.24 -34.43 41.06
C TRP A 583 9.44 -34.87 39.85
N ARG A 584 10.14 -35.20 38.78
CA ARG A 584 9.53 -35.62 37.53
C ARG A 584 9.48 -37.15 37.48
N VAL A 585 8.28 -37.69 37.63
CA VAL A 585 8.03 -39.12 37.50
C VAL A 585 7.58 -39.38 36.05
N TYR A 586 8.36 -40.13 35.30
CA TYR A 586 7.92 -40.57 33.97
C TYR A 586 6.93 -41.71 34.15
N SER A 587 5.69 -41.52 33.72
CA SER A 587 4.79 -42.64 33.40
C SER A 587 5.01 -43.02 31.95
N ARG A 588 5.30 -44.29 31.69
CA ARG A 588 5.31 -44.87 30.33
C ARG A 588 3.92 -44.85 29.74
#